data_17ee70eea0c0b48f447f59b11ee0686b
#
_entry.id   17ee70eea0c0b48f447f59b11ee0686b
#
_cell.length_a   1.000
_cell.length_b   1.000
_cell.length_c   1.000
_cell.angle_alpha   90.00
_cell.angle_beta   90.00
_cell.angle_gamma   90.00
#
_symmetry.space_group_name_H-M   'P 1'
#
loop_
_entity.id
_entity.type
_entity.pdbx_description
1 polymer ?
#
loop_
_entity_poly.entity_id
_entity_poly.type
_entity_poly.pdbx_seq_one_letter_code
_entity_poly.pdbx_strand_id
1 'polypeptide(L)'
;KYYPMEVVDFFCGHHSEDALEKDIKNGYVSVLKIDGTIVATGCFVDDHITRVYVLPEHQKKGYGTFIMKNIEEQIGEKFDKAYLDASLPVAALYEKLGFVNVMHERYPVENGVILVYEVMEKELHKISTDINYDGRKFIPKMNSENGEVGEQTNFTYHQNGNLLWDEYSGGDILKGSLIGSVLCNGELDFVYHHMNQNMQIKTGKCHSVPTVQENGKIELSEKWQWTSGDYSKGESLLVEV
;
A
#
# COMPACT_ATOMS: atom_id res chain seq x y z
N LYS A 1 -32.51 1.69 -1.38
CA LYS A 1 -32.92 2.05 -0.01
C LYS A 1 -32.36 3.42 0.43
N TYR A 2 -31.28 3.87 -0.18
CA TYR A 2 -30.65 5.16 0.12
C TYR A 2 -30.94 6.23 -0.92
N TYR A 3 -31.35 5.83 -2.14
CA TYR A 3 -31.60 6.74 -3.27
C TYR A 3 -32.97 6.55 -3.86
N PRO A 4 -33.58 7.62 -4.41
CA PRO A 4 -34.76 7.54 -5.30
C PRO A 4 -34.45 6.67 -6.53
N MET A 5 -35.51 6.17 -7.19
CA MET A 5 -35.32 5.30 -8.37
C MET A 5 -34.62 6.02 -9.52
N GLU A 6 -34.89 7.30 -9.72
CA GLU A 6 -34.25 8.14 -10.74
C GLU A 6 -32.73 8.16 -10.60
N VAL A 7 -32.20 8.18 -9.35
CA VAL A 7 -30.79 8.11 -9.08
C VAL A 7 -30.23 6.68 -9.30
N VAL A 8 -31.02 5.66 -8.94
CA VAL A 8 -30.66 4.26 -9.21
C VAL A 8 -30.58 4.02 -10.72
N ASP A 9 -31.56 4.47 -11.48
CA ASP A 9 -31.61 4.35 -12.95
C ASP A 9 -30.42 5.09 -13.60
N PHE A 10 -30.11 6.29 -13.10
CA PHE A 10 -28.94 7.03 -13.53
C PHE A 10 -27.64 6.21 -13.31
N PHE A 11 -27.43 5.62 -12.12
CA PHE A 11 -26.27 4.79 -11.86
C PHE A 11 -26.24 3.54 -12.73
N CYS A 12 -27.39 2.88 -12.95
CA CYS A 12 -27.47 1.71 -13.83
C CYS A 12 -27.08 2.06 -15.27
N GLY A 13 -27.50 3.22 -15.76
CA GLY A 13 -27.11 3.71 -17.09
C GLY A 13 -25.63 4.08 -17.18
N HIS A 14 -25.11 4.79 -16.16
CA HIS A 14 -23.73 5.24 -16.11
C HIS A 14 -22.73 4.07 -15.95
N HIS A 15 -23.15 3.01 -15.30
CA HIS A 15 -22.35 1.79 -15.10
C HIS A 15 -22.87 0.61 -15.95
N SER A 16 -23.40 0.91 -17.13
CA SER A 16 -23.91 -0.10 -18.06
C SER A 16 -22.82 -1.06 -18.54
N GLU A 17 -23.24 -2.19 -19.08
CA GLU A 17 -22.33 -3.20 -19.64
C GLU A 17 -21.46 -2.61 -20.77
N ASP A 18 -22.06 -1.79 -21.64
CA ASP A 18 -21.33 -1.11 -22.73
C ASP A 18 -20.23 -0.16 -22.20
N ALA A 19 -20.52 0.59 -21.11
CA ALA A 19 -19.54 1.46 -20.47
C ALA A 19 -18.38 0.65 -19.86
N LEU A 20 -18.71 -0.46 -19.21
CA LEU A 20 -17.71 -1.34 -18.63
C LEU A 20 -16.84 -2.01 -19.70
N GLU A 21 -17.44 -2.49 -20.80
CA GLU A 21 -16.67 -3.06 -21.93
C GLU A 21 -15.69 -2.05 -22.53
N LYS A 22 -16.10 -0.78 -22.64
CA LYS A 22 -15.21 0.29 -23.12
C LYS A 22 -14.02 0.47 -22.21
N ASP A 23 -14.24 0.51 -20.88
CA ASP A 23 -13.18 0.68 -19.90
C ASP A 23 -12.22 -0.53 -19.86
N ILE A 24 -12.74 -1.76 -20.02
CA ILE A 24 -11.95 -2.98 -20.16
C ILE A 24 -11.05 -2.90 -21.41
N LYS A 25 -11.61 -2.51 -22.56
CA LYS A 25 -10.87 -2.38 -23.81
C LYS A 25 -9.74 -1.34 -23.74
N ASN A 26 -9.94 -0.30 -22.93
CA ASN A 26 -8.94 0.75 -22.71
C ASN A 26 -7.90 0.39 -21.63
N GLY A 27 -8.06 -0.76 -20.96
CA GLY A 27 -7.12 -1.21 -19.92
C GLY A 27 -7.30 -0.53 -18.56
N TYR A 28 -8.43 0.10 -18.31
CA TYR A 28 -8.70 0.86 -17.06
C TYR A 28 -9.24 0.01 -15.92
N VAL A 29 -9.48 -1.27 -16.13
CA VAL A 29 -10.13 -2.14 -15.16
C VAL A 29 -9.14 -3.13 -14.55
N SER A 30 -8.99 -3.08 -13.22
CA SER A 30 -8.29 -4.08 -12.43
C SER A 30 -9.26 -5.02 -11.74
N VAL A 31 -8.88 -6.29 -11.58
CA VAL A 31 -9.69 -7.29 -10.87
C VAL A 31 -8.85 -8.01 -9.82
N LEU A 32 -9.46 -8.26 -8.66
CA LEU A 32 -8.92 -9.14 -7.63
C LEU A 32 -9.57 -10.51 -7.72
N LYS A 33 -8.76 -11.56 -7.86
CA LYS A 33 -9.23 -12.95 -7.87
C LYS A 33 -8.75 -13.70 -6.63
N ILE A 34 -9.65 -14.46 -6.02
CA ILE A 34 -9.36 -15.42 -4.95
C ILE A 34 -9.84 -16.78 -5.42
N ASP A 35 -8.96 -17.76 -5.44
CA ASP A 35 -9.26 -19.13 -5.91
C ASP A 35 -9.95 -19.16 -7.30
N GLY A 36 -9.49 -18.29 -8.21
CA GLY A 36 -10.03 -18.16 -9.56
C GLY A 36 -11.31 -17.34 -9.70
N THR A 37 -11.96 -16.96 -8.60
CA THR A 37 -13.18 -16.15 -8.58
C THR A 37 -12.85 -14.67 -8.47
N ILE A 38 -13.46 -13.82 -9.31
CA ILE A 38 -13.35 -12.36 -9.18
C ILE A 38 -14.17 -11.93 -7.96
N VAL A 39 -13.50 -11.35 -6.97
CA VAL A 39 -14.12 -10.92 -5.70
C VAL A 39 -14.19 -9.40 -5.56
N ALA A 40 -13.36 -8.66 -6.30
CA ALA A 40 -13.39 -7.20 -6.33
C ALA A 40 -12.90 -6.68 -7.68
N THR A 41 -13.33 -5.46 -8.02
CA THR A 41 -12.88 -4.72 -9.20
C THR A 41 -12.59 -3.29 -8.83
N GLY A 42 -11.66 -2.67 -9.55
CA GLY A 42 -11.34 -1.26 -9.46
C GLY A 42 -11.10 -0.69 -10.85
N CYS A 43 -11.53 0.55 -11.06
CA CYS A 43 -11.40 1.24 -12.32
C CYS A 43 -10.98 2.68 -12.11
N PHE A 44 -10.05 3.16 -12.93
CA PHE A 44 -9.65 4.56 -12.94
C PHE A 44 -9.33 5.01 -14.38
N VAL A 45 -9.44 6.29 -14.62
CA VAL A 45 -9.06 6.95 -15.88
C VAL A 45 -8.23 8.17 -15.51
N ASP A 46 -7.01 8.22 -15.99
CA ASP A 46 -6.03 9.24 -15.59
C ASP A 46 -5.85 9.27 -14.06
N ASP A 47 -6.20 10.35 -13.40
CA ASP A 47 -6.12 10.53 -11.95
C ASP A 47 -7.46 10.27 -11.22
N HIS A 48 -8.51 9.89 -11.96
CA HIS A 48 -9.86 9.75 -11.43
C HIS A 48 -10.28 8.30 -11.23
N ILE A 49 -10.56 7.92 -9.98
CA ILE A 49 -11.07 6.59 -9.60
C ILE A 49 -12.58 6.56 -9.86
N THR A 50 -13.00 5.76 -10.81
CA THR A 50 -14.40 5.78 -11.31
C THR A 50 -15.28 4.71 -10.70
N ARG A 51 -14.73 3.55 -10.36
CA ARG A 51 -15.47 2.40 -9.82
C ARG A 51 -14.61 1.59 -8.88
N VAL A 52 -15.16 1.25 -7.72
CA VAL A 52 -14.57 0.25 -6.81
C VAL A 52 -15.68 -0.60 -6.23
N TYR A 53 -15.68 -1.88 -6.55
CA TYR A 53 -16.70 -2.82 -6.10
C TYR A 53 -16.07 -4.05 -5.46
N VAL A 54 -16.71 -4.52 -4.39
CA VAL A 54 -16.40 -5.80 -3.72
C VAL A 54 -17.70 -6.58 -3.59
N LEU A 55 -17.68 -7.85 -3.99
CA LEU A 55 -18.84 -8.72 -3.84
C LEU A 55 -19.31 -8.74 -2.38
N PRO A 56 -20.64 -8.69 -2.12
CA PRO A 56 -21.19 -8.56 -0.77
C PRO A 56 -20.62 -9.57 0.24
N GLU A 57 -20.49 -10.82 -0.15
CA GLU A 57 -19.97 -11.94 0.68
C GLU A 57 -18.46 -11.85 0.93
N HIS A 58 -17.78 -10.96 0.21
CA HIS A 58 -16.34 -10.70 0.33
C HIS A 58 -16.03 -9.34 0.96
N GLN A 59 -17.02 -8.55 1.34
CA GLN A 59 -16.82 -7.28 2.02
C GLN A 59 -16.25 -7.46 3.43
N LYS A 60 -15.70 -6.39 4.00
CA LYS A 60 -15.08 -6.33 5.35
C LYS A 60 -13.88 -7.29 5.55
N LYS A 61 -13.29 -7.79 4.45
CA LYS A 61 -12.08 -8.64 4.44
C LYS A 61 -10.82 -7.89 3.97
N GLY A 62 -10.89 -6.56 3.83
CA GLY A 62 -9.76 -5.74 3.37
C GLY A 62 -9.62 -5.62 1.85
N TYR A 63 -10.40 -6.33 1.05
CA TYR A 63 -10.23 -6.35 -0.41
C TYR A 63 -10.49 -5.00 -1.10
N GLY A 64 -11.44 -4.20 -0.60
CA GLY A 64 -11.67 -2.83 -1.09
C GLY A 64 -10.45 -1.94 -0.85
N THR A 65 -9.86 -2.02 0.33
CA THR A 65 -8.63 -1.28 0.67
C THR A 65 -7.46 -1.74 -0.20
N PHE A 66 -7.35 -3.04 -0.46
CA PHE A 66 -6.31 -3.60 -1.34
C PHE A 66 -6.43 -3.04 -2.77
N ILE A 67 -7.64 -3.07 -3.36
CA ILE A 67 -7.89 -2.53 -4.71
C ILE A 67 -7.59 -1.02 -4.75
N MET A 68 -8.04 -0.25 -3.74
CA MET A 68 -7.79 1.19 -3.67
C MET A 68 -6.29 1.49 -3.66
N LYS A 69 -5.51 0.81 -2.81
CA LYS A 69 -4.05 0.99 -2.77
C LYS A 69 -3.40 0.70 -4.12
N ASN A 70 -3.79 -0.40 -4.77
CA ASN A 70 -3.26 -0.75 -6.08
C ASN A 70 -3.59 0.30 -7.16
N ILE A 71 -4.79 0.89 -7.13
CA ILE A 71 -5.16 1.97 -8.04
C ILE A 71 -4.35 3.24 -7.72
N GLU A 72 -4.24 3.60 -6.44
CA GLU A 72 -3.46 4.77 -6.00
C GLU A 72 -2.00 4.66 -6.43
N GLU A 73 -1.39 3.49 -6.35
CA GLU A 73 -0.04 3.22 -6.84
C GLU A 73 0.07 3.45 -8.35
N GLN A 74 -0.86 2.91 -9.15
CA GLN A 74 -0.86 3.08 -10.60
C GLN A 74 -1.08 4.54 -11.02
N ILE A 75 -1.99 5.26 -10.36
CA ILE A 75 -2.21 6.70 -10.59
C ILE A 75 -0.94 7.47 -10.19
N GLY A 76 -0.33 7.15 -9.06
CA GLY A 76 0.85 7.80 -8.51
C GLY A 76 2.09 7.72 -9.42
N GLU A 77 2.15 6.76 -10.36
CA GLU A 77 3.21 6.73 -11.39
C GLU A 77 3.22 7.98 -12.28
N LYS A 78 2.06 8.64 -12.48
CA LYS A 78 1.90 9.75 -13.43
C LYS A 78 1.36 11.03 -12.81
N PHE A 79 0.59 10.93 -11.74
CA PHE A 79 -0.14 12.03 -11.13
C PHE A 79 0.21 12.17 -9.65
N ASP A 80 0.18 13.41 -9.15
CA ASP A 80 0.47 13.71 -7.74
C ASP A 80 -0.76 13.57 -6.84
N LYS A 81 -1.96 13.42 -7.43
CA LYS A 81 -3.24 13.30 -6.74
C LYS A 81 -4.11 12.24 -7.38
N ALA A 82 -4.97 11.64 -6.58
CA ALA A 82 -6.12 10.87 -7.06
C ALA A 82 -7.42 11.57 -6.65
N TYR A 83 -8.42 11.47 -7.51
CA TYR A 83 -9.76 12.01 -7.31
C TYR A 83 -10.79 10.89 -7.36
N LEU A 84 -11.91 11.08 -6.69
CA LEU A 84 -13.10 10.22 -6.81
C LEU A 84 -14.38 10.99 -6.48
N ASP A 85 -15.49 10.49 -7.01
CA ASP A 85 -16.84 10.96 -6.70
C ASP A 85 -17.50 10.00 -5.72
N ALA A 86 -17.55 10.41 -4.45
CA ALA A 86 -18.10 9.59 -3.39
C ALA A 86 -19.61 9.86 -3.20
N SER A 87 -20.41 8.82 -3.28
CA SER A 87 -21.78 8.93 -2.79
C SER A 87 -21.79 9.15 -1.28
N LEU A 88 -22.70 9.97 -0.75
CA LEU A 88 -22.73 10.34 0.67
C LEU A 88 -22.61 9.17 1.66
N PRO A 89 -23.24 8.00 1.44
CA PRO A 89 -23.13 6.87 2.37
C PRO A 89 -21.73 6.26 2.47
N VAL A 90 -20.84 6.50 1.50
CA VAL A 90 -19.50 5.89 1.46
C VAL A 90 -18.37 6.91 1.64
N ALA A 91 -18.65 8.21 1.69
CA ALA A 91 -17.64 9.26 1.88
C ALA A 91 -16.76 9.00 3.12
N ALA A 92 -17.35 8.64 4.25
CA ALA A 92 -16.61 8.31 5.47
C ALA A 92 -15.66 7.10 5.34
N LEU A 93 -15.87 6.22 4.33
CA LEU A 93 -14.91 5.16 4.04
C LEU A 93 -13.67 5.72 3.36
N TYR A 94 -13.85 6.62 2.39
CA TYR A 94 -12.75 7.25 1.68
C TYR A 94 -11.96 8.21 2.56
N GLU A 95 -12.61 8.91 3.50
CA GLU A 95 -11.91 9.69 4.54
C GLU A 95 -10.92 8.81 5.36
N LYS A 96 -11.34 7.60 5.74
CA LYS A 96 -10.46 6.64 6.42
C LYS A 96 -9.30 6.14 5.56
N LEU A 97 -9.41 6.24 4.24
CA LEU A 97 -8.36 5.92 3.29
C LEU A 97 -7.47 7.13 2.97
N GLY A 98 -7.72 8.29 3.62
CA GLY A 98 -6.93 9.49 3.50
C GLY A 98 -7.40 10.47 2.43
N PHE A 99 -8.56 10.25 1.82
CA PHE A 99 -9.19 11.22 0.93
C PHE A 99 -9.83 12.35 1.74
N VAL A 100 -9.76 13.56 1.22
CA VAL A 100 -10.39 14.74 1.80
C VAL A 100 -11.46 15.28 0.85
N ASN A 101 -12.57 15.74 1.40
CA ASN A 101 -13.61 16.37 0.61
C ASN A 101 -13.13 17.75 0.13
N VAL A 102 -13.21 18.00 -1.17
CA VAL A 102 -12.86 19.29 -1.77
C VAL A 102 -14.08 20.05 -2.30
N MET A 103 -15.15 19.33 -2.64
CA MET A 103 -16.35 19.95 -3.19
C MET A 103 -17.59 19.06 -3.03
N HIS A 104 -18.74 19.68 -2.82
CA HIS A 104 -20.05 19.05 -2.92
C HIS A 104 -20.64 19.34 -4.30
N GLU A 105 -20.92 18.30 -5.06
CA GLU A 105 -21.53 18.42 -6.36
C GLU A 105 -23.02 18.06 -6.34
N ARG A 106 -23.77 18.72 -7.23
CA ARG A 106 -25.21 18.54 -7.40
C ARG A 106 -25.50 18.27 -8.86
N TYR A 107 -25.86 17.05 -9.16
CA TYR A 107 -26.17 16.63 -10.52
C TYR A 107 -27.65 16.42 -10.68
N PRO A 108 -28.36 17.19 -11.57
CA PRO A 108 -29.76 16.97 -11.84
C PRO A 108 -29.94 15.67 -12.63
N VAL A 109 -30.77 14.78 -12.11
CA VAL A 109 -31.27 13.58 -12.79
C VAL A 109 -32.70 13.77 -13.24
N GLU A 110 -33.33 12.72 -13.71
CA GLU A 110 -34.70 12.80 -14.20
C GLU A 110 -35.71 13.28 -13.13
N ASN A 111 -36.86 13.75 -13.56
CA ASN A 111 -37.98 14.19 -12.71
C ASN A 111 -37.64 15.29 -11.67
N GLY A 112 -36.59 16.09 -11.91
CA GLY A 112 -36.19 17.15 -10.99
C GLY A 112 -35.51 16.66 -9.71
N VAL A 113 -35.17 15.39 -9.62
CA VAL A 113 -34.37 14.81 -8.55
C VAL A 113 -32.92 15.26 -8.72
N ILE A 114 -32.22 15.52 -7.59
CA ILE A 114 -30.85 15.95 -7.59
C ILE A 114 -30.02 14.87 -6.89
N LEU A 115 -29.05 14.32 -7.61
CA LEU A 115 -27.97 13.52 -7.01
C LEU A 115 -26.95 14.46 -6.37
N VAL A 116 -26.65 14.24 -5.10
CA VAL A 116 -25.57 14.94 -4.39
C VAL A 116 -24.46 13.93 -4.11
N TYR A 117 -23.23 14.33 -4.41
CA TYR A 117 -22.03 13.54 -4.12
C TYR A 117 -20.88 14.44 -3.70
N GLU A 118 -19.87 13.83 -3.11
CA GLU A 118 -18.65 14.48 -2.66
C GLU A 118 -17.55 14.24 -3.68
N VAL A 119 -16.94 15.31 -4.18
CA VAL A 119 -15.67 15.20 -4.90
C VAL A 119 -14.57 15.16 -3.85
N MET A 120 -13.83 14.08 -3.84
CA MET A 120 -12.77 13.86 -2.87
C MET A 120 -11.43 13.71 -3.57
N GLU A 121 -10.38 14.26 -2.96
CA GLU A 121 -9.01 14.12 -3.44
C GLU A 121 -8.11 13.50 -2.39
N LYS A 122 -7.04 12.89 -2.84
CA LYS A 122 -5.93 12.42 -2.00
C LYS A 122 -4.61 12.75 -2.66
N GLU A 123 -3.73 13.42 -1.91
CA GLU A 123 -2.33 13.55 -2.35
C GLU A 123 -1.72 12.15 -2.43
N LEU A 124 -1.30 11.80 -3.63
CA LEU A 124 -0.49 10.61 -3.85
C LEU A 124 0.94 11.09 -3.77
N HIS A 125 1.60 10.72 -2.70
CA HIS A 125 3.00 11.01 -2.62
C HIS A 125 3.69 10.29 -3.79
N LYS A 126 4.04 11.02 -4.83
CA LYS A 126 5.13 10.64 -5.70
C LYS A 126 6.40 10.69 -4.85
N ILE A 127 6.57 9.71 -4.05
CA ILE A 127 7.91 9.36 -3.67
C ILE A 127 8.38 8.44 -4.80
N SER A 128 8.70 9.05 -5.95
CA SER A 128 9.75 8.55 -6.78
C SER A 128 11.03 8.65 -5.96
N THR A 129 11.14 7.83 -4.95
CA THR A 129 12.46 7.48 -4.49
C THR A 129 12.93 6.49 -5.52
N ASP A 130 13.73 6.95 -6.49
CA ASP A 130 14.63 6.10 -7.26
C ASP A 130 15.66 5.43 -6.31
N ILE A 131 15.19 5.05 -5.10
CA ILE A 131 16.02 4.31 -4.17
C ILE A 131 16.13 2.89 -4.71
N ASN A 132 17.28 2.63 -5.28
CA ASN A 132 17.70 1.28 -5.57
C ASN A 132 18.54 0.79 -4.39
N TYR A 133 18.08 -0.26 -3.71
CA TYR A 133 18.76 -0.88 -2.58
C TYR A 133 19.78 -1.94 -3.00
N ASP A 134 19.85 -2.30 -4.30
CA ASP A 134 20.74 -3.36 -4.76
C ASP A 134 22.22 -3.02 -4.52
N GLY A 135 22.90 -3.90 -3.77
CA GLY A 135 24.31 -3.75 -3.39
C GLY A 135 24.56 -2.76 -2.25
N ARG A 136 23.54 -2.08 -1.70
CA ARG A 136 23.73 -1.16 -0.58
C ARG A 136 23.96 -1.91 0.73
N LYS A 137 24.85 -1.36 1.56
CA LYS A 137 25.25 -1.96 2.82
C LYS A 137 24.81 -1.11 3.99
N PHE A 138 24.22 -1.77 4.98
CA PHE A 138 23.71 -1.12 6.19
C PHE A 138 24.29 -1.77 7.44
N ILE A 139 24.47 -0.94 8.47
CA ILE A 139 24.79 -1.37 9.83
C ILE A 139 23.81 -0.74 10.81
N PRO A 140 23.45 -1.41 11.90
CA PRO A 140 22.62 -0.84 12.94
C PRO A 140 23.37 0.25 13.71
N LYS A 141 22.72 1.41 13.86
CA LYS A 141 23.15 2.52 14.71
C LYS A 141 22.44 2.50 16.06
N MET A 142 21.20 1.98 16.07
CA MET A 142 20.35 1.86 17.24
C MET A 142 19.44 0.64 17.09
N ASN A 143 19.17 -0.03 18.21
CA ASN A 143 18.13 -1.05 18.28
C ASN A 143 17.53 -1.06 19.70
N SER A 144 16.25 -1.43 19.81
CA SER A 144 15.59 -1.66 21.08
C SER A 144 16.28 -2.80 21.85
N GLU A 145 16.27 -2.75 23.20
CA GLU A 145 16.94 -3.73 24.07
C GLU A 145 16.51 -5.19 23.84
N ASN A 146 15.28 -5.40 23.38
CA ASN A 146 14.73 -6.71 23.05
C ASN A 146 15.01 -7.17 21.60
N GLY A 147 15.79 -6.40 20.83
CA GLY A 147 16.27 -6.76 19.50
C GLY A 147 17.61 -7.48 19.55
N GLU A 148 17.85 -8.40 18.61
CA GLU A 148 19.12 -9.17 18.54
C GLU A 148 20.13 -8.61 17.52
N VAL A 149 19.71 -7.67 16.68
CA VAL A 149 20.57 -6.98 15.71
C VAL A 149 21.42 -5.94 16.44
N GLY A 150 22.72 -5.98 16.27
CA GLY A 150 23.69 -5.09 16.94
C GLY A 150 24.72 -4.50 15.97
N GLU A 151 25.62 -3.65 16.48
CA GLU A 151 26.63 -2.90 15.68
C GLU A 151 27.52 -3.80 14.79
N GLN A 152 27.66 -5.08 15.13
CA GLN A 152 28.44 -6.05 14.37
C GLN A 152 27.62 -6.76 13.29
N THR A 153 26.30 -6.55 13.24
CA THR A 153 25.44 -7.14 12.21
C THR A 153 25.58 -6.33 10.91
N ASN A 154 25.79 -7.03 9.81
CA ASN A 154 25.97 -6.42 8.50
C ASN A 154 24.88 -6.90 7.56
N PHE A 155 24.29 -5.95 6.86
CA PHE A 155 23.28 -6.19 5.81
C PHE A 155 23.86 -5.78 4.46
N THR A 156 23.59 -6.58 3.42
CA THR A 156 23.89 -6.23 2.04
C THR A 156 22.62 -6.49 1.22
N TYR A 157 21.80 -5.46 1.06
CA TYR A 157 20.52 -5.59 0.40
C TYR A 157 20.68 -5.89 -1.08
N HIS A 158 19.79 -6.72 -1.59
CA HIS A 158 19.63 -7.04 -3.00
C HIS A 158 18.23 -6.67 -3.43
N GLN A 159 18.10 -6.10 -4.61
CA GLN A 159 16.83 -5.70 -5.18
C GLN A 159 16.71 -6.10 -6.64
N ASN A 160 15.53 -6.66 -7.02
CA ASN A 160 15.15 -6.86 -8.40
C ASN A 160 13.67 -6.46 -8.58
N GLY A 161 13.42 -5.34 -9.25
CA GLY A 161 12.13 -4.69 -9.26
C GLY A 161 11.69 -4.35 -7.84
N ASN A 162 10.53 -4.81 -7.42
CA ASN A 162 10.02 -4.61 -6.07
C ASN A 162 10.43 -5.71 -5.07
N LEU A 163 11.17 -6.73 -5.51
CA LEU A 163 11.65 -7.78 -4.62
C LEU A 163 12.93 -7.33 -3.91
N LEU A 164 12.92 -7.39 -2.58
CA LEU A 164 14.06 -7.15 -1.70
C LEU A 164 14.44 -8.44 -0.99
N TRP A 165 15.75 -8.71 -0.84
CA TRP A 165 16.25 -9.81 -0.01
C TRP A 165 17.66 -9.52 0.51
N ASP A 166 18.06 -10.21 1.58
CA ASP A 166 19.41 -10.22 2.09
C ASP A 166 19.71 -11.50 2.90
N GLU A 167 20.98 -11.87 3.00
CA GLU A 167 21.54 -12.78 3.99
C GLU A 167 22.45 -11.99 4.92
N TYR A 168 22.14 -11.97 6.21
CA TYR A 168 22.86 -11.17 7.20
C TYR A 168 23.44 -12.01 8.34
N SER A 169 24.50 -11.50 8.98
CA SER A 169 25.15 -12.13 10.12
C SER A 169 25.96 -11.11 10.92
N GLY A 170 26.43 -11.52 12.08
CA GLY A 170 27.31 -10.73 12.95
C GLY A 170 26.70 -10.47 14.32
N GLY A 171 27.55 -10.22 15.32
CA GLY A 171 27.16 -10.10 16.71
C GLY A 171 26.52 -11.38 17.24
N ASP A 172 25.33 -11.29 17.79
CA ASP A 172 24.59 -12.44 18.32
C ASP A 172 23.93 -13.30 17.23
N ILE A 173 24.00 -12.89 15.96
CA ILE A 173 23.37 -13.59 14.84
C ILE A 173 24.39 -14.42 14.08
N LEU A 174 24.24 -15.74 14.10
CA LEU A 174 25.06 -16.66 13.32
C LEU A 174 24.78 -16.54 11.83
N LYS A 175 23.50 -16.59 11.45
CA LYS A 175 23.02 -16.39 10.08
C LYS A 175 21.55 -16.04 10.07
N GLY A 176 21.19 -15.07 9.27
CA GLY A 176 19.81 -14.65 9.02
C GLY A 176 19.54 -14.43 7.55
N SER A 177 18.27 -14.33 7.21
CA SER A 177 17.80 -13.96 5.89
C SER A 177 16.54 -13.12 6.03
N LEU A 178 16.35 -12.19 5.14
CA LEU A 178 15.13 -11.42 4.97
C LEU A 178 14.66 -11.48 3.52
N ILE A 179 13.35 -11.34 3.35
CA ILE A 179 12.72 -11.21 2.03
C ILE A 179 11.49 -10.33 2.16
N GLY A 180 11.27 -9.45 1.21
CA GLY A 180 10.16 -8.52 1.24
C GLY A 180 10.00 -7.72 -0.02
N SER A 181 9.33 -6.58 0.12
CA SER A 181 9.00 -5.69 -0.98
C SER A 181 9.56 -4.30 -0.75
N VAL A 182 10.05 -3.69 -1.83
CA VAL A 182 10.25 -2.25 -1.93
C VAL A 182 8.92 -1.65 -2.40
N LEU A 183 8.36 -0.76 -1.58
CA LEU A 183 7.11 -0.07 -1.89
C LEU A 183 7.37 1.08 -2.86
N CYS A 184 6.33 1.57 -3.52
CA CYS A 184 6.43 2.68 -4.50
C CYS A 184 7.01 3.97 -3.90
N ASN A 185 6.87 4.15 -2.58
CA ASN A 185 7.45 5.27 -1.83
C ASN A 185 8.88 4.97 -1.30
N GLY A 186 9.50 3.86 -1.71
CA GLY A 186 10.83 3.44 -1.25
C GLY A 186 10.86 2.83 0.15
N GLU A 187 9.74 2.79 0.87
CA GLU A 187 9.63 2.05 2.12
C GLU A 187 9.78 0.55 1.89
N LEU A 188 10.17 -0.16 2.93
CA LEU A 188 10.39 -1.60 2.86
C LEU A 188 9.43 -2.32 3.80
N ASP A 189 8.75 -3.33 3.27
CA ASP A 189 8.00 -4.31 4.07
C ASP A 189 8.63 -5.68 3.88
N PHE A 190 9.15 -6.28 4.95
CA PHE A 190 9.80 -7.58 4.86
C PHE A 190 9.56 -8.47 6.09
N VAL A 191 9.74 -9.75 5.89
CA VAL A 191 9.85 -10.76 6.94
C VAL A 191 11.28 -11.22 7.04
N TYR A 192 11.70 -11.61 8.25
CA TYR A 192 13.05 -12.09 8.50
C TYR A 192 13.06 -13.27 9.44
N HIS A 193 14.12 -14.05 9.35
CA HIS A 193 14.47 -15.09 10.31
C HIS A 193 15.98 -15.18 10.48
N HIS A 194 16.41 -15.59 11.66
CA HIS A 194 17.83 -15.89 11.90
C HIS A 194 17.99 -16.93 12.98
N MET A 195 19.18 -17.50 13.02
CA MET A 195 19.68 -18.33 14.09
C MET A 195 20.67 -17.52 14.92
N ASN A 196 20.45 -17.46 16.23
CA ASN A 196 21.32 -16.75 17.15
C ASN A 196 22.43 -17.69 17.74
N GLN A 197 23.35 -17.12 18.50
CA GLN A 197 24.45 -17.84 19.17
C GLN A 197 23.99 -18.95 20.12
N ASN A 198 22.76 -18.86 20.64
CA ASN A 198 22.12 -19.88 21.48
C ASN A 198 21.41 -20.98 20.66
N MET A 199 21.65 -21.05 19.35
CA MET A 199 21.00 -22.00 18.41
C MET A 199 19.46 -21.89 18.39
N GLN A 200 18.92 -20.70 18.68
CA GLN A 200 17.49 -20.43 18.61
C GLN A 200 17.14 -19.78 17.28
N ILE A 201 16.07 -20.26 16.67
CA ILE A 201 15.50 -19.62 15.48
C ILE A 201 14.53 -18.54 15.94
N LYS A 202 14.78 -17.31 15.50
CA LYS A 202 13.90 -16.16 15.68
C LYS A 202 13.31 -15.76 14.33
N THR A 203 12.04 -15.36 14.34
CA THR A 203 11.36 -14.86 13.15
C THR A 203 10.65 -13.55 13.47
N GLY A 204 10.57 -12.65 12.50
CA GLY A 204 9.92 -11.37 12.67
C GLY A 204 9.48 -10.76 11.36
N LYS A 205 8.83 -9.61 11.48
CA LYS A 205 8.46 -8.72 10.38
C LYS A 205 8.92 -7.31 10.69
N CYS A 206 9.22 -6.56 9.65
CA CYS A 206 9.72 -5.20 9.75
C CYS A 206 9.07 -4.31 8.68
N HIS A 207 8.77 -3.10 9.08
CA HIS A 207 8.48 -1.99 8.20
C HIS A 207 9.58 -0.95 8.36
N SER A 208 10.19 -0.52 7.25
CA SER A 208 11.37 0.34 7.24
C SER A 208 11.11 1.57 6.37
N VAL A 209 11.38 2.75 6.92
CA VAL A 209 11.16 4.05 6.27
C VAL A 209 12.51 4.68 5.95
N PRO A 210 12.84 4.92 4.67
CA PRO A 210 14.11 5.52 4.26
C PRO A 210 14.10 7.04 4.46
N THR A 211 15.27 7.56 4.82
CA THR A 211 15.59 8.98 4.76
C THR A 211 16.88 9.15 4.00
N VAL A 212 16.84 9.82 2.85
CA VAL A 212 18.03 10.14 2.07
C VAL A 212 18.72 11.36 2.68
N GLN A 213 19.98 11.19 3.05
CA GLN A 213 20.81 12.22 3.64
C GLN A 213 21.39 13.14 2.55
N GLU A 214 21.88 14.33 2.92
CA GLU A 214 22.51 15.29 1.99
C GLU A 214 23.67 14.71 1.17
N ASN A 215 24.37 13.72 1.72
CA ASN A 215 25.47 13.00 1.06
C ASN A 215 25.00 11.84 0.16
N GLY A 216 23.70 11.66 -0.03
CA GLY A 216 23.09 10.59 -0.82
C GLY A 216 23.03 9.21 -0.13
N LYS A 217 23.54 9.07 1.11
CA LYS A 217 23.41 7.86 1.91
C LYS A 217 22.00 7.76 2.50
N ILE A 218 21.60 6.54 2.82
CA ILE A 218 20.27 6.25 3.35
C ILE A 218 20.36 5.90 4.82
N GLU A 219 19.46 6.46 5.62
CA GLU A 219 19.11 5.96 6.94
C GLU A 219 17.75 5.27 6.86
N LEU A 220 17.62 4.10 7.53
CA LEU A 220 16.40 3.30 7.58
C LEU A 220 15.86 3.30 9.02
N SER A 221 14.73 3.98 9.22
CA SER A 221 13.99 3.93 10.48
C SER A 221 13.03 2.76 10.45
N GLU A 222 13.23 1.80 11.34
CA GLU A 222 12.55 0.52 11.31
C GLU A 222 11.62 0.34 12.51
N LYS A 223 10.45 -0.24 12.24
CA LYS A 223 9.52 -0.77 13.24
C LYS A 223 9.37 -2.26 13.00
N TRP A 224 9.81 -3.04 13.96
CA TRP A 224 9.78 -4.49 13.83
C TRP A 224 8.94 -5.16 14.91
N GLN A 225 8.54 -6.37 14.64
CA GLN A 225 7.81 -7.24 15.58
C GLN A 225 8.29 -8.68 15.42
N TRP A 226 8.63 -9.32 16.54
CA TRP A 226 8.84 -10.75 16.57
C TRP A 226 7.55 -11.51 16.23
N THR A 227 7.66 -12.52 15.39
CA THR A 227 6.59 -13.48 15.08
C THR A 227 6.80 -14.83 15.76
N SER A 228 7.87 -14.95 16.54
CA SER A 228 8.22 -16.07 17.42
C SER A 228 8.55 -15.57 18.82
N GLY A 229 8.51 -16.44 19.80
CA GLY A 229 8.84 -16.13 21.20
C GLY A 229 7.77 -15.29 21.88
N ASP A 230 8.13 -14.12 22.39
CA ASP A 230 7.27 -13.23 23.18
C ASP A 230 6.40 -12.27 22.34
N TYR A 231 6.56 -12.28 21.00
CA TYR A 231 5.83 -11.41 20.06
C TYR A 231 6.02 -9.91 20.33
N SER A 232 7.09 -9.54 21.03
CA SER A 232 7.38 -8.15 21.35
C SER A 232 7.71 -7.33 20.10
N LYS A 233 7.64 -6.00 20.25
CA LYS A 233 7.91 -5.01 19.21
C LYS A 233 9.10 -4.16 19.62
N GLY A 234 9.75 -3.59 18.63
CA GLY A 234 10.82 -2.64 18.85
C GLY A 234 11.05 -1.76 17.62
N GLU A 235 12.05 -0.91 17.76
CA GLU A 235 12.48 0.02 16.73
C GLU A 235 14.00 -0.12 16.55
N SER A 236 14.46 0.09 15.33
CA SER A 236 15.89 0.16 14.99
C SER A 236 16.15 1.29 14.01
N LEU A 237 17.39 1.72 13.98
CA LEU A 237 17.91 2.66 12.99
C LEU A 237 19.12 2.03 12.32
N LEU A 238 19.04 1.81 11.01
CA LEU A 238 20.17 1.37 10.21
C LEU A 238 20.74 2.55 9.43
N VAL A 239 22.04 2.56 9.24
CA VAL A 239 22.74 3.58 8.45
C VAL A 239 23.55 2.93 7.35
N GLU A 240 23.55 3.53 6.18
CA GLU A 240 24.35 3.09 5.04
C GLU A 240 25.84 3.39 5.27
N VAL A 241 26.72 2.42 4.97
CA VAL A 241 28.17 2.49 5.15
C VAL A 241 28.93 2.66 3.84
#